data_577d858e596842d9a6f33d00c66e7caa
#
_entry.id   577d858e596842d9a6f33d00c66e7caa
#
_cell.length_a   1.000
_cell.length_b   1.000
_cell.length_c   1.000
_cell.angle_alpha   90.00
_cell.angle_beta   90.00
_cell.angle_gamma   90.00
#
_symmetry.space_group_name_H-M   'P 1'
#
loop_
_entity.id
_entity.type
_entity.pdbx_description
1 polymer ?
#
loop_
_entity_poly.entity_id
_entity_poly.type
_entity_poly.pdbx_seq_one_letter_code
_entity_poly.pdbx_strand_id
1 'polypeptide(L)'
;GKDLPSFHELNAYILSVFEESSVYRIDHYLGKDTIRNILYARSLNPILGNLCCSRFVKKIDVHAFESVGVGTRGAYYDSFGQLKDMVQSHLLQVFALSAIELDDSITKTLISGKMPVLSDKKAAIISHLSINDVSRDVVRAQYVSGVVNGKKVQSYRDEENVDPASETETYVSLKTALDLPRWKDTDISFRTGKALCEKRTEVVFHVNS
;
A
#
# COMPACT_ATOMS: atom_id res chain seq x y z
N GLY A 1 11.68 5.75 3.87
CA GLY A 1 12.11 6.12 5.22
C GLY A 1 11.51 5.18 6.26
N LYS A 2 12.22 4.99 7.34
CA LYS A 2 11.77 4.10 8.43
C LYS A 2 10.55 4.69 9.17
N ASP A 3 10.56 6.01 9.34
CA ASP A 3 9.52 6.78 10.00
C ASP A 3 9.57 8.24 9.50
N LEU A 4 8.59 9.05 9.91
CA LEU A 4 8.48 10.44 9.49
C LEU A 4 9.64 11.31 9.98
N PRO A 5 10.11 11.22 11.26
CA PRO A 5 11.28 11.98 11.72
C PRO A 5 12.53 11.70 10.88
N SER A 6 12.90 10.44 10.68
CA SER A 6 14.08 10.08 9.88
C SER A 6 13.94 10.48 8.41
N PHE A 7 12.71 10.49 7.86
CA PHE A 7 12.45 11.04 6.54
C PHE A 7 12.74 12.55 6.49
N HIS A 8 12.24 13.31 7.46
CA HIS A 8 12.45 14.76 7.50
C HIS A 8 13.94 15.11 7.63
N GLU A 9 14.67 14.41 8.51
CA GLU A 9 16.11 14.59 8.68
C GLU A 9 16.87 14.34 7.38
N LEU A 10 16.67 13.17 6.77
CA LEU A 10 17.30 12.80 5.49
C LEU A 10 16.92 13.78 4.38
N ASN A 11 15.64 14.13 4.29
CA ASN A 11 15.14 15.04 3.27
C ASN A 11 15.76 16.45 3.41
N ALA A 12 15.84 16.97 4.64
CA ALA A 12 16.49 18.26 4.91
C ALA A 12 17.96 18.22 4.48
N TYR A 13 18.68 17.14 4.80
CA TYR A 13 20.05 16.97 4.37
C TYR A 13 20.20 16.92 2.84
N ILE A 14 19.36 16.14 2.15
CA ILE A 14 19.36 16.05 0.68
C ILE A 14 19.11 17.44 0.06
N LEU A 15 18.10 18.15 0.54
CA LEU A 15 17.73 19.47 0.01
C LEU A 15 18.68 20.59 0.38
N SER A 16 19.59 20.38 1.34
CA SER A 16 20.70 21.31 1.60
C SER A 16 21.80 21.25 0.52
N VAL A 17 21.81 20.19 -0.29
CA VAL A 17 22.83 19.95 -1.32
C VAL A 17 22.24 19.98 -2.72
N PHE A 18 21.00 19.49 -2.90
CA PHE A 18 20.37 19.33 -4.21
C PHE A 18 19.06 20.11 -4.28
N GLU A 19 18.75 20.67 -5.45
CA GLU A 19 17.43 21.21 -5.75
C GLU A 19 16.38 20.08 -5.81
N GLU A 20 15.17 20.31 -5.29
CA GLU A 20 14.09 19.31 -5.29
C GLU A 20 13.80 18.73 -6.69
N SER A 21 13.91 19.56 -7.74
CA SER A 21 13.72 19.16 -9.14
C SER A 21 14.73 18.11 -9.63
N SER A 22 15.86 17.95 -8.94
CA SER A 22 16.90 16.96 -9.24
C SER A 22 16.78 15.70 -8.40
N VAL A 23 15.80 15.62 -7.48
CA VAL A 23 15.63 14.50 -6.57
C VAL A 23 14.46 13.63 -7.00
N TYR A 24 14.74 12.35 -7.31
CA TYR A 24 13.74 11.37 -7.70
C TYR A 24 13.51 10.36 -6.58
N ARG A 25 12.34 10.39 -5.96
CA ARG A 25 11.92 9.40 -4.95
C ARG A 25 11.16 8.29 -5.63
N ILE A 26 11.72 7.09 -5.62
CA ILE A 26 11.22 5.95 -6.37
C ILE A 26 10.52 4.97 -5.43
N ASP A 27 9.27 4.62 -5.75
CA ASP A 27 8.57 3.46 -5.24
C ASP A 27 8.45 2.42 -6.35
N HIS A 28 9.06 1.24 -6.16
CA HIS A 28 9.08 0.19 -7.16
C HIS A 28 7.70 -0.43 -7.44
N TYR A 29 6.71 -0.30 -6.52
CA TYR A 29 5.34 -0.71 -6.78
C TYR A 29 4.67 0.21 -7.79
N LEU A 30 4.83 1.52 -7.67
CA LEU A 30 4.30 2.49 -8.62
C LEU A 30 4.93 2.38 -10.02
N GLY A 31 6.13 1.80 -10.09
CA GLY A 31 6.81 1.50 -11.36
C GLY A 31 6.24 0.29 -12.12
N LYS A 32 5.42 -0.56 -11.47
CA LYS A 32 4.84 -1.73 -12.14
C LYS A 32 3.75 -1.31 -13.13
N ASP A 33 3.78 -1.88 -14.33
CA ASP A 33 2.78 -1.59 -15.38
C ASP A 33 1.35 -1.87 -14.92
N THR A 34 1.13 -2.93 -14.14
CA THR A 34 -0.18 -3.27 -13.59
C THR A 34 -0.76 -2.16 -12.71
N ILE A 35 0.07 -1.47 -11.93
CA ILE A 35 -0.34 -0.35 -11.09
C ILE A 35 -0.59 0.90 -11.94
N ARG A 36 0.28 1.19 -12.89
CA ARG A 36 0.09 2.30 -13.83
C ARG A 36 -1.18 2.13 -14.67
N ASN A 37 -1.50 0.89 -15.06
CA ASN A 37 -2.71 0.58 -15.83
C ASN A 37 -4.01 0.93 -15.07
N ILE A 38 -4.02 1.03 -13.74
CA ILE A 38 -5.17 1.52 -12.97
C ILE A 38 -5.54 2.95 -13.40
N LEU A 39 -4.55 3.82 -13.55
CA LEU A 39 -4.77 5.20 -14.02
C LEU A 39 -5.29 5.22 -15.45
N TYR A 40 -4.65 4.48 -16.34
CA TYR A 40 -5.08 4.40 -17.75
C TYR A 40 -6.50 3.85 -17.88
N ALA A 41 -6.81 2.75 -17.20
CA ALA A 41 -8.12 2.13 -17.24
C ALA A 41 -9.22 3.10 -16.75
N ARG A 42 -8.98 3.82 -15.66
CA ARG A 42 -9.93 4.80 -15.12
C ARG A 42 -10.04 6.07 -15.93
N SER A 43 -8.94 6.57 -16.49
CA SER A 43 -8.90 7.84 -17.24
C SER A 43 -9.44 7.67 -18.65
N LEU A 44 -9.13 6.56 -19.31
CA LEU A 44 -9.51 6.33 -20.73
C LEU A 44 -10.86 5.62 -20.87
N ASN A 45 -11.43 5.13 -19.78
CA ASN A 45 -12.75 4.53 -19.75
C ASN A 45 -13.66 5.34 -18.82
N PRO A 46 -14.51 6.24 -19.37
CA PRO A 46 -15.42 7.07 -18.58
C PRO A 46 -16.38 6.27 -17.69
N ILE A 47 -16.77 5.06 -18.11
CA ILE A 47 -17.64 4.19 -17.31
C ILE A 47 -16.89 3.80 -16.02
N LEU A 48 -15.66 3.28 -16.13
CA LEU A 48 -14.86 2.90 -14.97
C LEU A 48 -14.51 4.11 -14.09
N GLY A 49 -14.16 5.24 -14.69
CA GLY A 49 -13.89 6.47 -13.96
C GLY A 49 -15.07 6.94 -13.12
N ASN A 50 -16.28 6.87 -13.66
CA ASN A 50 -17.51 7.26 -12.98
C ASN A 50 -17.98 6.23 -11.94
N LEU A 51 -17.74 4.93 -12.16
CA LEU A 51 -18.07 3.89 -11.19
C LEU A 51 -17.17 3.94 -9.94
N CYS A 52 -15.97 4.51 -10.02
CA CYS A 52 -15.04 4.63 -8.89
C CYS A 52 -15.43 5.77 -7.93
N CYS A 53 -16.56 5.61 -7.24
CA CYS A 53 -17.02 6.51 -6.18
C CYS A 53 -17.98 5.77 -5.23
N SER A 54 -18.25 6.36 -4.07
CA SER A 54 -19.10 5.76 -3.01
C SER A 54 -20.54 5.45 -3.45
N ARG A 55 -21.04 6.12 -4.48
CA ARG A 55 -22.37 5.82 -5.05
C ARG A 55 -22.47 4.38 -5.57
N PHE A 56 -21.36 3.84 -6.09
CA PHE A 56 -21.32 2.51 -6.71
C PHE A 56 -20.41 1.53 -5.99
N VAL A 57 -19.42 2.02 -5.22
CA VAL A 57 -18.44 1.19 -4.53
C VAL A 57 -18.69 1.24 -3.03
N LYS A 58 -19.05 0.10 -2.44
CA LYS A 58 -19.25 -0.04 -1.00
C LYS A 58 -17.97 -0.38 -0.23
N LYS A 59 -16.99 -0.98 -0.91
CA LYS A 59 -15.76 -1.43 -0.26
C LYS A 59 -14.58 -1.43 -1.23
N ILE A 60 -13.40 -1.09 -0.72
CA ILE A 60 -12.13 -1.23 -1.44
C ILE A 60 -11.20 -2.09 -0.59
N ASP A 61 -10.74 -3.21 -1.15
CA ASP A 61 -9.72 -4.05 -0.54
C ASP A 61 -8.39 -3.88 -1.29
N VAL A 62 -7.31 -3.66 -0.55
CA VAL A 62 -5.95 -3.59 -1.09
C VAL A 62 -5.13 -4.72 -0.47
N HIS A 63 -4.70 -5.66 -1.29
CA HIS A 63 -4.01 -6.86 -0.84
C HIS A 63 -2.60 -6.94 -1.44
N ALA A 64 -1.64 -7.39 -0.61
CA ALA A 64 -0.33 -7.84 -1.06
C ALA A 64 0.09 -9.07 -0.24
N PHE A 65 -0.10 -10.24 -0.81
CA PHE A 65 0.20 -11.53 -0.18
C PHE A 65 1.47 -12.14 -0.76
N GLU A 66 2.30 -12.69 0.10
CA GLU A 66 3.52 -13.39 -0.26
C GLU A 66 3.47 -14.84 0.28
N SER A 67 3.84 -15.81 -0.56
CA SER A 67 3.85 -17.22 -0.18
C SER A 67 5.18 -17.68 0.43
N VAL A 68 6.12 -16.77 0.59
CA VAL A 68 7.45 -17.02 1.19
C VAL A 68 7.55 -16.36 2.55
N GLY A 69 8.33 -16.94 3.45
CA GLY A 69 8.71 -16.32 4.72
C GLY A 69 9.74 -15.21 4.56
N VAL A 70 10.32 -14.79 5.67
CA VAL A 70 11.35 -13.72 5.68
C VAL A 70 12.68 -14.22 5.15
N GLY A 71 13.03 -15.49 5.43
CA GLY A 71 14.29 -16.12 5.03
C GLY A 71 15.50 -15.36 5.57
N THR A 72 16.54 -15.22 4.74
CA THR A 72 17.81 -14.58 5.14
C THR A 72 17.73 -13.08 5.46
N ARG A 73 16.56 -12.44 5.33
CA ARG A 73 16.37 -11.02 5.62
C ARG A 73 15.90 -10.74 7.06
N GLY A 74 16.02 -11.71 7.97
CA GLY A 74 15.50 -11.61 9.33
C GLY A 74 15.89 -10.33 10.05
N ALA A 75 17.18 -10.00 10.12
CA ALA A 75 17.69 -8.82 10.82
C ALA A 75 17.10 -7.49 10.31
N TYR A 76 16.96 -7.34 8.98
CA TYR A 76 16.32 -6.18 8.40
C TYR A 76 14.82 -6.15 8.73
N TYR A 77 14.14 -7.26 8.45
CA TYR A 77 12.69 -7.35 8.59
C TYR A 77 12.23 -7.17 10.04
N ASP A 78 12.98 -7.72 11.00
CA ASP A 78 12.66 -7.63 12.42
C ASP A 78 12.65 -6.19 12.95
N SER A 79 13.43 -5.32 12.32
CA SER A 79 13.47 -3.89 12.65
C SER A 79 12.38 -3.05 11.96
N PHE A 80 11.66 -3.60 10.96
CA PHE A 80 10.65 -2.87 10.18
C PHE A 80 9.23 -3.40 10.36
N GLY A 81 9.02 -4.70 10.18
CA GLY A 81 7.72 -5.34 10.19
C GLY A 81 6.90 -5.08 8.92
N GLN A 82 5.81 -5.83 8.80
CA GLN A 82 4.92 -5.79 7.63
C GLN A 82 4.20 -4.45 7.48
N LEU A 83 3.90 -3.78 8.59
CA LEU A 83 3.22 -2.49 8.58
C LEU A 83 4.05 -1.42 7.86
N LYS A 84 5.34 -1.29 8.22
CA LYS A 84 6.21 -0.28 7.61
C LYS A 84 6.70 -0.71 6.24
N ASP A 85 7.09 -2.00 6.10
CA ASP A 85 7.65 -2.52 4.85
C ASP A 85 6.63 -2.51 3.72
N MET A 86 5.38 -2.87 3.98
CA MET A 86 4.37 -3.03 2.95
C MET A 86 3.25 -1.98 3.00
N VAL A 87 2.60 -1.78 4.14
CA VAL A 87 1.44 -0.86 4.19
C VAL A 87 1.90 0.57 3.97
N GLN A 88 2.80 1.06 4.81
CA GLN A 88 3.29 2.43 4.77
C GLN A 88 4.03 2.74 3.46
N SER A 89 4.93 1.85 3.04
CA SER A 89 5.79 2.12 1.88
C SER A 89 5.08 1.96 0.55
N HIS A 90 4.20 0.95 0.41
CA HIS A 90 3.65 0.54 -0.88
C HIS A 90 2.13 0.58 -0.98
N LEU A 91 1.39 -0.05 -0.03
CA LEU A 91 -0.05 -0.21 -0.20
C LEU A 91 -0.80 1.12 -0.11
N LEU A 92 -0.36 2.04 0.74
CA LEU A 92 -0.93 3.39 0.79
C LEU A 92 -0.73 4.14 -0.53
N GLN A 93 0.40 3.97 -1.20
CA GLN A 93 0.66 4.57 -2.50
C GLN A 93 -0.23 3.99 -3.59
N VAL A 94 -0.37 2.64 -3.62
CA VAL A 94 -1.24 1.94 -4.57
C VAL A 94 -2.70 2.34 -4.36
N PHE A 95 -3.15 2.38 -3.10
CA PHE A 95 -4.50 2.81 -2.74
C PHE A 95 -4.75 4.26 -3.16
N ALA A 96 -3.85 5.18 -2.78
CA ALA A 96 -4.00 6.60 -3.12
C ALA A 96 -4.12 6.79 -4.64
N LEU A 97 -3.27 6.11 -5.43
CA LEU A 97 -3.34 6.14 -6.89
C LEU A 97 -4.68 5.60 -7.41
N SER A 98 -5.22 4.58 -6.75
CA SER A 98 -6.50 3.95 -7.11
C SER A 98 -7.71 4.80 -6.72
N ALA A 99 -7.58 5.67 -5.71
CA ALA A 99 -8.67 6.44 -5.13
C ALA A 99 -8.73 7.91 -5.58
N ILE A 100 -7.64 8.48 -6.15
CA ILE A 100 -7.62 9.89 -6.57
C ILE A 100 -8.74 10.21 -7.55
N GLU A 101 -9.20 11.44 -7.51
CA GLU A 101 -10.10 11.99 -8.52
C GLU A 101 -9.32 12.33 -9.79
N LEU A 102 -9.82 11.82 -10.92
CA LEU A 102 -9.23 12.04 -12.22
C LEU A 102 -9.95 13.20 -12.91
N ASP A 103 -9.17 14.16 -13.39
CA ASP A 103 -9.63 15.29 -14.16
C ASP A 103 -9.13 15.25 -15.61
N ASP A 104 -9.62 16.17 -16.43
CA ASP A 104 -9.25 16.25 -17.84
C ASP A 104 -7.75 16.50 -18.05
N SER A 105 -7.08 17.19 -17.12
CA SER A 105 -5.64 17.46 -17.20
C SER A 105 -4.83 16.18 -17.06
N ILE A 106 -5.21 15.34 -16.10
CA ILE A 106 -4.60 14.01 -15.91
C ILE A 106 -4.80 13.15 -17.16
N THR A 107 -6.04 13.10 -17.65
CA THR A 107 -6.40 12.33 -18.85
C THR A 107 -5.61 12.78 -20.08
N LYS A 108 -5.53 14.09 -20.34
CA LYS A 108 -4.74 14.64 -21.45
C LYS A 108 -3.25 14.31 -21.32
N THR A 109 -2.70 14.38 -20.10
CA THR A 109 -1.30 14.05 -19.85
C THR A 109 -1.02 12.57 -20.14
N LEU A 110 -1.89 11.65 -19.71
CA LEU A 110 -1.76 10.22 -19.99
C LEU A 110 -1.87 9.92 -21.49
N ILE A 111 -2.80 10.54 -22.20
CA ILE A 111 -2.95 10.39 -23.66
C ILE A 111 -1.68 10.85 -24.39
N SER A 112 -0.99 11.88 -23.90
CA SER A 112 0.29 12.32 -24.46
C SER A 112 1.47 11.37 -24.21
N GLY A 113 1.24 10.23 -23.53
CA GLY A 113 2.27 9.26 -23.17
C GLY A 113 3.12 9.68 -21.96
N LYS A 114 2.74 10.73 -21.25
CA LYS A 114 3.44 11.21 -20.05
C LYS A 114 2.73 10.77 -18.77
N MET A 115 3.48 10.64 -17.69
CA MET A 115 2.90 10.43 -16.35
C MET A 115 2.60 11.79 -15.71
N PRO A 116 1.38 12.00 -15.21
CA PRO A 116 1.04 13.22 -14.47
C PRO A 116 1.73 13.26 -13.10
N VAL A 117 1.98 14.47 -12.61
CA VAL A 117 2.40 14.67 -11.21
C VAL A 117 1.16 14.52 -10.32
N LEU A 118 1.19 13.56 -9.42
CA LEU A 118 0.04 13.18 -8.59
C LEU A 118 0.33 13.29 -7.07
N SER A 119 1.46 13.89 -6.69
CA SER A 119 1.90 13.96 -5.30
C SER A 119 0.86 14.56 -4.38
N ASP A 120 0.32 15.74 -4.75
CA ASP A 120 -0.66 16.47 -3.93
C ASP A 120 -2.00 15.72 -3.84
N LYS A 121 -2.45 15.14 -4.95
CA LYS A 121 -3.68 14.35 -4.97
C LYS A 121 -3.55 13.09 -4.11
N LYS A 122 -2.42 12.40 -4.15
CA LYS A 122 -2.15 11.23 -3.28
C LYS A 122 -2.03 11.66 -1.82
N ALA A 123 -1.35 12.75 -1.53
CA ALA A 123 -1.24 13.29 -0.17
C ALA A 123 -2.62 13.62 0.41
N ALA A 124 -3.51 14.25 -0.39
CA ALA A 124 -4.88 14.53 0.01
C ALA A 124 -5.67 13.26 0.36
N ILE A 125 -5.53 12.17 -0.40
CA ILE A 125 -6.16 10.89 -0.05
C ILE A 125 -5.61 10.37 1.29
N ILE A 126 -4.30 10.31 1.45
CA ILE A 126 -3.66 9.70 2.63
C ILE A 126 -3.95 10.53 3.90
N SER A 127 -3.97 11.86 3.81
CA SER A 127 -4.24 12.74 4.96
C SER A 127 -5.66 12.65 5.52
N HIS A 128 -6.61 12.12 4.73
CA HIS A 128 -7.99 11.90 5.17
C HIS A 128 -8.30 10.45 5.55
N LEU A 129 -7.29 9.55 5.52
CA LEU A 129 -7.42 8.21 6.07
C LEU A 129 -7.34 8.22 7.60
N SER A 130 -8.22 7.48 8.24
CA SER A 130 -8.23 7.30 9.70
C SER A 130 -8.54 5.86 10.09
N ILE A 131 -8.12 5.47 11.29
CA ILE A 131 -8.50 4.23 11.94
C ILE A 131 -9.40 4.63 13.11
N ASN A 132 -10.65 4.15 13.11
CA ASN A 132 -11.64 4.57 14.11
C ASN A 132 -11.39 3.91 15.48
N ASP A 133 -11.01 2.64 15.47
CA ASP A 133 -10.74 1.87 16.68
C ASP A 133 -9.62 0.87 16.43
N VAL A 134 -8.44 1.14 16.98
CA VAL A 134 -7.25 0.30 16.79
C VAL A 134 -7.48 -1.13 17.30
N SER A 135 -8.19 -1.31 18.39
CA SER A 135 -8.42 -2.63 18.99
C SER A 135 -9.29 -3.54 18.12
N ARG A 136 -10.20 -2.97 17.36
CA ARG A 136 -11.13 -3.68 16.46
C ARG A 136 -10.65 -3.72 15.02
N ASP A 137 -10.04 -2.63 14.55
CA ASP A 137 -9.80 -2.38 13.12
C ASP A 137 -8.38 -2.74 12.69
N VAL A 138 -7.50 -3.10 13.65
CA VAL A 138 -6.12 -3.49 13.39
C VAL A 138 -5.85 -4.90 13.90
N VAL A 139 -5.38 -5.77 13.00
CA VAL A 139 -4.88 -7.10 13.37
C VAL A 139 -3.42 -7.20 12.96
N ARG A 140 -2.58 -7.60 13.91
CA ARG A 140 -1.17 -7.94 13.68
C ARG A 140 -0.94 -9.40 14.09
N ALA A 141 -0.19 -10.13 13.29
CA ALA A 141 0.14 -11.52 13.58
C ALA A 141 1.51 -11.91 13.02
N GLN A 142 2.03 -13.03 13.50
CA GLN A 142 3.24 -13.67 12.97
C GLN A 142 2.86 -15.04 12.40
N TYR A 143 3.53 -15.46 11.32
CA TYR A 143 3.39 -16.84 10.87
C TYR A 143 4.13 -17.80 11.81
N VAL A 144 3.57 -18.97 11.97
CA VAL A 144 4.14 -20.10 12.73
C VAL A 144 4.57 -21.21 11.77
N SER A 145 5.28 -22.19 12.28
CA SER A 145 5.69 -23.36 11.49
C SER A 145 4.47 -24.05 10.87
N GLY A 146 4.60 -24.43 9.60
CA GLY A 146 3.51 -25.05 8.86
C GLY A 146 3.92 -25.51 7.47
N VAL A 147 2.92 -25.69 6.60
CA VAL A 147 3.13 -26.05 5.19
C VAL A 147 2.40 -25.04 4.31
N VAL A 148 3.13 -24.38 3.41
CA VAL A 148 2.59 -23.46 2.43
C VAL A 148 2.91 -23.99 1.04
N ASN A 149 1.87 -24.26 0.23
CA ASN A 149 2.02 -24.80 -1.12
C ASN A 149 2.91 -26.06 -1.19
N GLY A 150 2.74 -26.98 -0.22
CA GLY A 150 3.51 -28.23 -0.13
C GLY A 150 4.95 -28.08 0.39
N LYS A 151 5.40 -26.87 0.74
CA LYS A 151 6.72 -26.60 1.30
C LYS A 151 6.62 -26.32 2.79
N LYS A 152 7.52 -26.92 3.57
CA LYS A 152 7.65 -26.61 5.00
C LYS A 152 8.12 -25.17 5.16
N VAL A 153 7.48 -24.43 6.06
CA VAL A 153 7.84 -23.08 6.50
C VAL A 153 8.10 -23.17 8.00
N GLN A 154 9.21 -22.65 8.46
CA GLN A 154 9.51 -22.53 9.89
C GLN A 154 8.74 -21.34 10.49
N SER A 155 8.66 -21.28 11.81
CA SER A 155 8.09 -20.13 12.51
C SER A 155 8.93 -18.89 12.26
N TYR A 156 8.31 -17.72 12.25
CA TYR A 156 9.02 -16.44 12.08
C TYR A 156 10.16 -16.25 13.08
N ARG A 157 9.93 -16.63 14.34
CA ARG A 157 10.93 -16.49 15.40
C ARG A 157 12.09 -17.49 15.30
N ASP A 158 11.94 -18.50 14.44
CA ASP A 158 13.01 -19.48 14.13
C ASP A 158 13.78 -19.09 12.85
N GLU A 159 13.41 -17.98 12.18
CA GLU A 159 14.12 -17.50 11.02
C GLU A 159 15.50 -16.96 11.39
N GLU A 160 16.44 -17.04 10.47
CA GLU A 160 17.81 -16.57 10.67
C GLU A 160 17.84 -15.07 11.01
N ASN A 161 18.57 -14.70 12.08
CA ASN A 161 18.73 -13.33 12.54
C ASN A 161 17.42 -12.63 12.98
N VAL A 162 16.43 -13.38 13.40
CA VAL A 162 15.23 -12.88 14.10
C VAL A 162 15.41 -13.11 15.60
N ASP A 163 15.01 -12.13 16.42
CA ASP A 163 15.00 -12.29 17.87
C ASP A 163 13.91 -13.34 18.25
N PRO A 164 14.26 -14.40 19.00
CA PRO A 164 13.27 -15.39 19.46
C PRO A 164 12.10 -14.78 20.26
N ALA A 165 12.29 -13.62 20.87
CA ALA A 165 11.25 -12.86 21.59
C ALA A 165 10.57 -11.78 20.72
N SER A 166 10.88 -11.70 19.43
CA SER A 166 10.35 -10.68 18.55
C SER A 166 8.81 -10.66 18.53
N GLU A 167 8.26 -9.43 18.59
CA GLU A 167 6.82 -9.14 18.40
C GLU A 167 6.54 -8.46 17.05
N THR A 168 7.54 -8.42 16.18
CA THR A 168 7.41 -7.83 14.83
C THR A 168 6.43 -8.62 13.99
N GLU A 169 5.43 -7.95 13.48
CA GLU A 169 4.37 -8.59 12.70
C GLU A 169 4.83 -8.97 11.29
N THR A 170 4.39 -10.16 10.85
CA THR A 170 4.55 -10.66 9.48
C THR A 170 3.24 -10.68 8.70
N TYR A 171 2.14 -10.33 9.36
CA TYR A 171 0.82 -10.13 8.79
C TYR A 171 0.15 -8.92 9.40
N VAL A 172 -0.49 -8.13 8.56
CA VAL A 172 -1.29 -6.97 8.98
C VAL A 172 -2.62 -6.97 8.24
N SER A 173 -3.70 -6.70 8.98
CA SER A 173 -5.00 -6.35 8.42
C SER A 173 -5.46 -5.05 9.07
N LEU A 174 -5.78 -4.06 8.24
CA LEU A 174 -6.27 -2.74 8.68
C LEU A 174 -7.64 -2.49 8.06
N LYS A 175 -8.57 -1.96 8.85
CA LYS A 175 -9.78 -1.29 8.35
C LYS A 175 -9.63 0.20 8.60
N THR A 176 -9.93 0.99 7.58
CA THR A 176 -9.79 2.45 7.63
C THR A 176 -11.04 3.11 7.10
N ALA A 177 -11.28 4.34 7.55
CA ALA A 177 -12.26 5.25 6.96
C ALA A 177 -11.54 6.31 6.12
N LEU A 178 -12.19 6.80 5.07
CA LEU A 178 -11.71 7.89 4.23
C LEU A 178 -12.73 9.03 4.25
N ASP A 179 -12.37 10.12 4.92
CA ASP A 179 -13.22 11.31 5.04
C ASP A 179 -13.08 12.22 3.82
N LEU A 180 -13.57 11.72 2.69
CA LEU A 180 -13.66 12.48 1.44
C LEU A 180 -15.04 12.26 0.79
N PRO A 181 -15.71 13.31 0.27
CA PRO A 181 -17.06 13.19 -0.29
C PRO A 181 -17.19 12.09 -1.35
N ARG A 182 -16.16 11.91 -2.20
CA ARG A 182 -16.15 10.89 -3.24
C ARG A 182 -16.21 9.46 -2.69
N TRP A 183 -15.71 9.23 -1.48
CA TRP A 183 -15.56 7.91 -0.87
C TRP A 183 -16.31 7.78 0.49
N LYS A 184 -17.22 8.72 0.74
CA LYS A 184 -18.01 8.73 1.97
C LYS A 184 -18.73 7.39 2.14
N ASP A 185 -18.66 6.83 3.33
CA ASP A 185 -19.27 5.54 3.70
C ASP A 185 -18.74 4.31 2.91
N THR A 186 -17.60 4.46 2.21
CA THR A 186 -16.92 3.32 1.59
C THR A 186 -15.96 2.68 2.59
N ASP A 187 -16.12 1.37 2.83
CA ASP A 187 -15.20 0.59 3.65
C ASP A 187 -13.85 0.41 2.94
N ILE A 188 -12.76 0.67 3.62
CA ILE A 188 -11.42 0.49 3.05
C ILE A 188 -10.63 -0.46 3.92
N SER A 189 -10.03 -1.49 3.31
CA SER A 189 -9.18 -2.43 4.03
C SER A 189 -7.85 -2.68 3.32
N PHE A 190 -6.83 -2.85 4.12
CA PHE A 190 -5.49 -3.26 3.68
C PHE A 190 -5.16 -4.59 4.33
N ARG A 191 -4.67 -5.55 3.53
CA ARG A 191 -4.18 -6.82 4.05
C ARG A 191 -2.88 -7.18 3.37
N THR A 192 -1.90 -7.55 4.17
CA THR A 192 -0.61 -7.96 3.65
C THR A 192 0.04 -8.94 4.62
N GLY A 193 0.82 -9.86 4.10
CA GLY A 193 1.51 -10.83 4.95
C GLY A 193 2.42 -11.76 4.17
N LYS A 194 3.30 -12.42 4.92
CA LYS A 194 4.24 -13.44 4.44
C LYS A 194 3.77 -14.84 4.81
N ALA A 195 4.32 -15.84 4.13
CA ALA A 195 4.00 -17.26 4.33
C ALA A 195 2.48 -17.56 4.21
N LEU A 196 1.79 -16.88 3.30
CA LEU A 196 0.38 -17.10 2.98
C LEU A 196 0.23 -18.14 1.85
N CYS A 197 -0.96 -18.73 1.71
CA CYS A 197 -1.23 -19.79 0.72
C CYS A 197 -1.09 -19.31 -0.73
N GLU A 198 -1.13 -17.99 -0.97
CA GLU A 198 -1.07 -17.42 -2.32
C GLU A 198 -0.12 -16.22 -2.38
N LYS A 199 0.42 -15.98 -3.59
CA LYS A 199 1.11 -14.73 -3.93
C LYS A 199 0.18 -13.90 -4.79
N ARG A 200 -0.29 -12.76 -4.25
CA ARG A 200 -1.26 -11.89 -4.93
C ARG A 200 -1.05 -10.43 -4.55
N THR A 201 -1.13 -9.55 -5.53
CA THR A 201 -1.21 -8.10 -5.30
C THR A 201 -2.36 -7.55 -6.13
N GLU A 202 -3.34 -6.96 -5.47
CA GLU A 202 -4.56 -6.47 -6.12
C GLU A 202 -5.20 -5.31 -5.38
N VAL A 203 -6.01 -4.54 -6.11
CA VAL A 203 -7.00 -3.61 -5.57
C VAL A 203 -8.37 -4.06 -6.06
N VAL A 204 -9.27 -4.36 -5.15
CA VAL A 204 -10.62 -4.86 -5.46
C VAL A 204 -11.66 -3.81 -5.07
N PHE A 205 -12.42 -3.37 -6.06
CA PHE A 205 -13.58 -2.50 -5.86
C PHE A 205 -14.85 -3.34 -5.81
N HIS A 206 -15.49 -3.40 -4.66
CA HIS A 206 -16.75 -4.10 -4.48
C HIS A 206 -17.90 -3.14 -4.81
N VAL A 207 -18.53 -3.37 -5.94
CA VAL A 207 -19.67 -2.56 -6.38
C VAL A 207 -20.97 -2.98 -5.71
N ASN A 208 -21.88 -2.03 -5.55
CA ASN A 208 -23.23 -2.31 -5.07
C ASN A 208 -23.96 -3.16 -6.11
N SER A 209 -24.64 -4.21 -5.66
CA SER A 209 -25.57 -5.01 -6.45
C SER A 209 -26.89 -4.28 -6.59
#